data_a8688216056cafa5287ea50c440e8b4e
#
_entry.id   a8688216056cafa5287ea50c440e8b4e
#
_cell.length_a   1.000
_cell.length_b   1.000
_cell.length_c   1.000
_cell.angle_alpha   90.00
_cell.angle_beta   90.00
_cell.angle_gamma   90.00
#
_symmetry.space_group_name_H-M   'P 1'
#
loop_
_entity.id
_entity.type
_entity.pdbx_description
1 polymer ?
#
loop_
_entity_poly.entity_id
_entity_poly.type
_entity_poly.pdbx_seq_one_letter_code
_entity_poly.pdbx_strand_id
1 'polypeptide(L)'
;MTTMHDIFNCFCLPFKTKQQTIYNDDFNGIMPNNSEIENKYKITPVLSIKYDPYSIKERIGEGGTSVVFHYNTGKIKCACKKIKTNISNVRNEINIMKSYDNHKHLPKYYDSLLNQSEELSKCLQYSYIFMEYCQGVELFTLLKPHFCYKLATKIIYQLLTATAHLQKFNIIHGDIKLENIIIDYKNDIKLIDFGISKQIIDGNAISLKKHSGTIGYLSPEWLLFNYATLKTDIWSIGILYFILLNNTHVFNSVNLRVYKSQLKKLDELDWSDKLRFSNKTAPLNKYESIYMFLYKTICYDKERYTVKKCLRNKIFADYSNEIV
;
A
#
# COMPACT_ATOMS: atom_id res chain seq x y z
N MET A 1 3.01 0.06 -29.42
CA MET A 1 2.20 -0.37 -28.25
C MET A 1 3.17 -0.64 -27.13
N THR A 2 3.28 0.29 -26.19
CA THR A 2 4.12 0.09 -25.00
C THR A 2 3.43 -0.95 -24.14
N THR A 3 4.11 -2.06 -23.87
CA THR A 3 3.50 -3.13 -23.04
C THR A 3 3.41 -2.67 -21.60
N MET A 4 2.55 -3.31 -20.82
CA MET A 4 2.43 -3.04 -19.39
C MET A 4 3.78 -3.22 -18.66
N HIS A 5 4.62 -4.13 -19.16
CA HIS A 5 5.97 -4.34 -18.65
C HIS A 5 6.83 -3.09 -18.80
N ASP A 6 6.71 -2.38 -19.93
CA ASP A 6 7.46 -1.13 -20.19
C ASP A 6 6.95 0.02 -19.30
N ILE A 7 5.63 0.08 -19.05
CA ILE A 7 5.02 1.09 -18.20
C ILE A 7 5.44 0.86 -16.73
N PHE A 8 5.42 -0.39 -16.25
CA PHE A 8 5.82 -0.71 -14.87
C PHE A 8 7.33 -0.62 -14.64
N ASN A 9 8.15 -0.98 -15.62
CA ASN A 9 9.61 -0.79 -15.53
C ASN A 9 10.03 0.68 -15.45
N CYS A 10 9.18 1.61 -15.89
CA CYS A 10 9.40 3.04 -15.72
C CYS A 10 8.93 3.58 -14.36
N PHE A 11 8.04 2.87 -13.66
CA PHE A 11 7.54 3.27 -12.33
C PHE A 11 8.34 2.67 -11.18
N CYS A 12 8.94 1.52 -11.43
CA CYS A 12 9.84 0.85 -10.48
C CYS A 12 11.26 0.94 -11.04
N LEU A 13 12.19 1.49 -10.28
CA LEU A 13 13.59 1.20 -10.51
C LEU A 13 13.73 -0.32 -10.56
N PRO A 14 14.46 -0.88 -11.54
CA PRO A 14 14.47 -2.31 -11.76
C PRO A 14 14.93 -3.04 -10.50
N PHE A 15 14.06 -3.85 -9.94
CA PHE A 15 14.47 -4.90 -9.02
C PHE A 15 15.36 -5.87 -9.79
N LYS A 16 16.65 -5.59 -9.81
CA LYS A 16 17.63 -6.60 -10.21
C LYS A 16 17.62 -7.64 -9.11
N THR A 17 17.01 -8.78 -9.38
CA THR A 17 17.32 -10.03 -8.70
C THR A 17 18.80 -10.32 -8.88
N LYS A 18 19.65 -9.73 -8.04
CA LYS A 18 20.99 -10.21 -7.84
C LYS A 18 20.93 -11.26 -6.73
N GLN A 19 21.11 -12.50 -7.14
CA GLN A 19 21.52 -13.57 -6.26
C GLN A 19 22.69 -13.10 -5.39
N GLN A 20 22.54 -13.40 -4.09
CA GLN A 20 23.58 -13.56 -3.09
C GLN A 20 24.83 -12.67 -3.22
N THR A 21 24.82 -11.58 -2.48
CA THR A 21 26.05 -11.11 -1.83
C THR A 21 25.70 -10.81 -0.39
N ILE A 22 26.31 -11.58 0.49
CA ILE A 22 26.22 -11.43 1.94
C ILE A 22 26.85 -10.07 2.27
N TYR A 23 26.02 -9.10 2.67
CA TYR A 23 26.51 -7.86 3.26
C TYR A 23 26.84 -8.13 4.72
N ASN A 24 28.12 -8.52 4.96
CA ASN A 24 28.69 -8.63 6.30
C ASN A 24 29.34 -7.33 6.80
N ASP A 25 29.34 -6.24 6.03
CA ASP A 25 30.29 -5.15 6.26
C ASP A 25 29.76 -3.92 7.04
N ASP A 26 28.48 -3.83 7.40
CA ASP A 26 27.95 -2.65 8.08
C ASP A 26 27.73 -2.79 9.61
N PHE A 27 28.19 -3.88 10.23
CA PHE A 27 27.92 -4.16 11.66
C PHE A 27 29.16 -4.14 12.57
N ASN A 28 30.30 -3.61 12.15
CA ASN A 28 31.51 -3.53 12.98
C ASN A 28 31.57 -2.31 13.94
N GLY A 29 30.41 -1.76 14.32
CA GLY A 29 30.32 -0.80 15.42
C GLY A 29 29.95 -1.51 16.72
N ILE A 30 30.75 -1.31 17.79
CA ILE A 30 30.47 -1.77 19.16
C ILE A 30 29.06 -1.30 19.53
N MET A 31 28.09 -2.22 19.62
CA MET A 31 26.73 -1.92 20.06
C MET A 31 26.72 -1.70 21.59
N PRO A 32 26.02 -0.68 22.10
CA PRO A 32 25.86 -0.48 23.54
C PRO A 32 25.08 -1.67 24.15
N ASN A 33 25.36 -1.97 25.40
CA ASN A 33 24.78 -3.08 26.16
C ASN A 33 23.26 -2.94 26.21
N ASN A 34 22.51 -4.06 26.13
CA ASN A 34 21.04 -4.07 26.11
C ASN A 34 20.38 -3.28 27.25
N SER A 35 21.01 -3.24 28.46
CA SER A 35 20.49 -2.48 29.60
C SER A 35 20.59 -0.96 29.44
N GLU A 36 21.52 -0.46 28.64
CA GLU A 36 21.64 0.97 28.33
C GLU A 36 20.63 1.41 27.28
N ILE A 37 20.25 0.50 26.37
CA ILE A 37 19.21 0.73 25.36
C ILE A 37 17.82 0.80 26.04
N GLU A 38 17.52 -0.14 26.96
CA GLU A 38 16.23 -0.20 27.67
C GLU A 38 15.94 1.06 28.51
N ASN A 39 16.96 1.67 29.13
CA ASN A 39 16.77 2.84 30.00
C ASN A 39 16.69 4.18 29.25
N LYS A 40 17.14 4.24 28.02
CA LYS A 40 17.24 5.50 27.25
C LYS A 40 16.13 5.67 26.20
N TYR A 41 15.39 4.60 25.89
CA TYR A 41 14.30 4.63 24.91
C TYR A 41 12.98 4.30 25.61
N LYS A 42 12.00 5.18 25.53
CA LYS A 42 10.61 4.85 25.87
C LYS A 42 10.09 3.87 24.81
N ILE A 43 10.35 2.58 25.05
CA ILE A 43 9.72 1.48 24.35
C ILE A 43 8.32 1.36 24.94
N THR A 44 7.29 1.54 24.14
CA THR A 44 5.92 1.24 24.54
C THR A 44 5.64 -0.20 24.09
N PRO A 45 5.68 -1.19 24.97
CA PRO A 45 5.57 -2.58 24.53
C PRO A 45 4.12 -3.02 24.41
N VAL A 46 3.73 -3.51 23.23
CA VAL A 46 2.63 -4.47 23.10
C VAL A 46 3.17 -5.90 23.17
N LEU A 47 4.40 -6.09 22.76
CA LEU A 47 5.29 -7.24 22.98
C LEU A 47 6.67 -6.61 23.13
N SER A 48 7.34 -6.72 24.29
CA SER A 48 8.72 -6.24 24.43
C SER A 48 9.65 -7.07 23.53
N ILE A 49 9.76 -6.66 22.27
CA ILE A 49 10.73 -7.23 21.36
C ILE A 49 12.08 -6.66 21.80
N LYS A 50 12.87 -7.45 22.52
CA LYS A 50 14.27 -7.15 22.71
C LYS A 50 14.91 -7.19 21.34
N TYR A 51 15.27 -6.02 20.83
CA TYR A 51 15.92 -5.90 19.54
C TYR A 51 17.25 -6.68 19.58
N ASP A 52 17.34 -7.67 18.72
CA ASP A 52 18.55 -8.44 18.49
C ASP A 52 18.89 -8.38 16.99
N PRO A 53 19.98 -7.69 16.61
CA PRO A 53 20.38 -7.57 15.21
C PRO A 53 20.67 -8.92 14.56
N TYR A 54 21.07 -9.95 15.31
CA TYR A 54 21.29 -11.30 14.80
C TYR A 54 20.00 -12.04 14.45
N SER A 55 18.86 -11.55 14.90
CA SER A 55 17.53 -12.07 14.55
C SER A 55 17.01 -11.55 13.21
N ILE A 56 17.68 -10.57 12.59
CA ILE A 56 17.44 -10.18 11.20
C ILE A 56 17.95 -11.32 10.31
N LYS A 57 17.02 -11.85 9.49
CA LYS A 57 17.32 -12.95 8.57
C LYS A 57 17.44 -12.42 7.14
N GLU A 58 16.59 -12.86 6.27
CA GLU A 58 16.61 -12.45 4.87
C GLU A 58 15.92 -11.11 4.64
N ARG A 59 16.37 -10.39 3.62
CA ARG A 59 15.68 -9.20 3.10
C ARG A 59 14.48 -9.65 2.28
N ILE A 60 13.31 -9.11 2.61
CA ILE A 60 12.03 -9.47 1.98
C ILE A 60 11.41 -8.31 1.18
N GLY A 61 11.93 -7.09 1.32
CA GLY A 61 11.44 -5.93 0.56
C GLY A 61 12.40 -4.74 0.65
N GLU A 62 12.30 -3.83 -0.32
CA GLU A 62 13.04 -2.58 -0.35
C GLU A 62 12.16 -1.45 -0.91
N GLY A 63 12.18 -0.31 -0.26
CA GLY A 63 11.59 0.95 -0.71
C GLY A 63 12.64 2.05 -0.81
N GLY A 64 12.25 3.23 -1.31
CA GLY A 64 13.17 4.36 -1.50
C GLY A 64 13.91 4.82 -0.25
N THR A 65 13.34 4.64 0.93
CA THR A 65 13.92 5.07 2.22
C THR A 65 13.94 3.97 3.27
N SER A 66 13.54 2.74 2.92
CA SER A 66 13.40 1.63 3.87
C SER A 66 13.75 0.29 3.26
N VAL A 67 14.19 -0.62 4.12
CA VAL A 67 14.39 -2.04 3.78
C VAL A 67 13.62 -2.87 4.77
N VAL A 68 12.93 -3.90 4.30
CA VAL A 68 12.14 -4.82 5.13
C VAL A 68 12.84 -6.17 5.21
N PHE A 69 12.99 -6.67 6.42
CA PHE A 69 13.63 -7.94 6.71
C PHE A 69 12.64 -8.91 7.38
N HIS A 70 12.83 -10.18 7.14
CA HIS A 70 12.25 -11.22 7.98
C HIS A 70 13.02 -11.26 9.31
N TYR A 71 12.31 -11.04 10.41
CA TYR A 71 12.87 -11.03 11.76
C TYR A 71 12.39 -12.27 12.53
N ASN A 72 13.32 -13.05 13.08
CA ASN A 72 13.00 -14.31 13.74
C ASN A 72 13.93 -14.57 14.92
N THR A 73 13.38 -14.46 16.13
CA THR A 73 14.08 -14.79 17.40
C THR A 73 13.91 -16.24 17.83
N GLY A 74 13.26 -17.10 17.02
CA GLY A 74 12.79 -18.42 17.44
C GLY A 74 11.43 -18.39 18.15
N LYS A 75 11.14 -17.33 18.92
CA LYS A 75 9.85 -17.13 19.61
C LYS A 75 8.91 -16.21 18.83
N ILE A 76 9.46 -15.21 18.14
CA ILE A 76 8.70 -14.18 17.41
C ILE A 76 9.15 -14.22 15.95
N LYS A 77 8.18 -14.36 15.03
CA LYS A 77 8.37 -14.19 13.58
C LYS A 77 7.59 -12.97 13.13
N CYS A 78 8.29 -11.98 12.57
CA CYS A 78 7.65 -10.74 12.12
C CYS A 78 8.42 -10.11 10.95
N ALA A 79 7.86 -9.09 10.34
CA ALA A 79 8.58 -8.21 9.43
C ALA A 79 9.20 -7.06 10.23
N CYS A 80 10.46 -6.74 9.94
CA CYS A 80 11.20 -5.63 10.52
C CYS A 80 11.51 -4.62 9.42
N LYS A 81 10.83 -3.48 9.42
CA LYS A 81 11.07 -2.37 8.48
C LYS A 81 12.12 -1.45 9.08
N LYS A 82 13.32 -1.44 8.49
CA LYS A 82 14.45 -0.55 8.81
C LYS A 82 14.33 0.71 7.95
N ILE A 83 14.27 1.88 8.56
CA ILE A 83 13.94 3.14 7.89
C ILE A 83 15.04 4.16 8.12
N LYS A 84 15.58 4.74 7.01
CA LYS A 84 16.53 5.85 7.00
C LYS A 84 15.81 7.12 6.55
N THR A 85 15.05 7.77 7.43
CA THR A 85 14.30 8.98 7.09
C THR A 85 14.07 9.85 8.31
N ASN A 86 13.46 11.02 8.09
CA ASN A 86 13.05 11.92 9.14
C ASN A 86 12.12 11.22 10.14
N ILE A 87 12.43 11.36 11.42
CA ILE A 87 11.72 10.74 12.53
C ILE A 87 10.21 11.09 12.55
N SER A 88 9.82 12.25 12.06
CA SER A 88 8.40 12.65 11.97
C SER A 88 7.60 11.76 11.05
N ASN A 89 8.17 11.33 9.91
CA ASN A 89 7.50 10.42 8.98
C ASN A 89 7.34 9.03 9.59
N VAL A 90 8.39 8.54 10.27
CA VAL A 90 8.36 7.25 10.96
C VAL A 90 7.32 7.26 12.09
N ARG A 91 7.28 8.33 12.90
CA ARG A 91 6.26 8.49 13.95
C ARG A 91 4.85 8.51 13.38
N ASN A 92 4.64 9.17 12.23
CA ASN A 92 3.34 9.16 11.57
C ASN A 92 2.93 7.75 11.17
N GLU A 93 3.82 6.98 10.50
CA GLU A 93 3.55 5.59 10.12
C GLU A 93 3.21 4.71 11.35
N ILE A 94 3.99 4.82 12.42
CA ILE A 94 3.74 4.11 13.69
C ILE A 94 2.38 4.49 14.29
N ASN A 95 2.06 5.79 14.35
CA ASN A 95 0.80 6.26 14.92
C ASN A 95 -0.40 5.75 14.11
N ILE A 96 -0.30 5.76 12.77
CA ILE A 96 -1.31 5.18 11.89
C ILE A 96 -1.49 3.69 12.18
N MET A 97 -0.40 2.91 12.23
CA MET A 97 -0.48 1.48 12.49
C MET A 97 -0.99 1.13 13.89
N LYS A 98 -0.80 2.01 14.87
CA LYS A 98 -1.34 1.86 16.24
C LYS A 98 -2.81 2.28 16.37
N SER A 99 -3.32 3.10 15.45
CA SER A 99 -4.64 3.71 15.60
C SER A 99 -5.78 2.85 15.08
N TYR A 100 -5.50 1.80 14.27
CA TYR A 100 -6.53 0.87 13.83
C TYR A 100 -6.45 -0.48 14.57
N ASP A 101 -7.61 -1.09 14.76
CA ASP A 101 -7.72 -2.43 15.33
C ASP A 101 -7.33 -3.53 14.35
N ASN A 102 -7.19 -4.76 14.86
CA ASN A 102 -6.89 -5.91 14.02
C ASN A 102 -7.92 -6.10 12.89
N HIS A 103 -7.44 -6.23 11.68
CA HIS A 103 -8.24 -6.54 10.50
C HIS A 103 -7.56 -7.59 9.64
N LYS A 104 -8.34 -8.54 9.08
CA LYS A 104 -7.81 -9.66 8.30
C LYS A 104 -6.88 -9.21 7.16
N HIS A 105 -7.19 -8.10 6.51
CA HIS A 105 -6.49 -7.59 5.32
C HIS A 105 -5.52 -6.43 5.61
N LEU A 106 -5.15 -6.20 6.88
CA LEU A 106 -4.16 -5.22 7.30
C LEU A 106 -3.09 -5.89 8.18
N PRO A 107 -1.82 -5.47 8.13
CA PRO A 107 -0.78 -6.00 9.01
C PRO A 107 -0.98 -5.51 10.44
N LYS A 108 -0.73 -6.37 11.41
CA LYS A 108 -0.70 -5.98 12.83
C LYS A 108 0.60 -5.24 13.14
N TYR A 109 0.50 -4.13 13.87
CA TYR A 109 1.65 -3.51 14.51
C TYR A 109 2.07 -4.34 15.74
N TYR A 110 3.38 -4.52 15.93
CA TYR A 110 3.91 -5.21 17.11
C TYR A 110 4.70 -4.26 17.99
N ASP A 111 5.74 -3.60 17.43
CA ASP A 111 6.63 -2.73 18.21
C ASP A 111 7.41 -1.77 17.31
N SER A 112 8.16 -0.82 17.90
CA SER A 112 9.02 0.08 17.15
C SER A 112 10.19 0.59 17.97
N LEU A 113 11.33 0.81 17.32
CA LEU A 113 12.48 1.50 17.86
C LEU A 113 12.69 2.81 17.09
N LEU A 114 12.66 3.92 17.78
CA LEU A 114 12.87 5.23 17.17
C LEU A 114 14.28 5.75 17.51
N ASN A 115 14.96 6.27 16.50
CA ASN A 115 16.17 7.06 16.73
C ASN A 115 15.76 8.42 17.31
N GLN A 116 15.96 8.63 18.61
CA GLN A 116 15.43 9.79 19.33
C GLN A 116 16.45 10.90 19.63
N SER A 117 17.75 10.72 19.37
CA SER A 117 18.74 11.68 19.84
C SER A 117 19.63 12.21 18.73
N GLU A 118 19.76 13.54 18.68
CA GLU A 118 20.80 14.21 17.89
C GLU A 118 22.21 13.86 18.40
N GLU A 119 22.37 13.60 19.71
CA GLU A 119 23.65 13.22 20.32
C GLU A 119 24.01 11.73 20.14
N LEU A 120 23.00 10.82 20.02
CA LEU A 120 23.19 9.40 19.72
C LEU A 120 23.23 9.08 18.23
N SER A 121 23.23 10.09 17.37
CA SER A 121 23.27 9.97 15.91
C SER A 121 24.46 9.17 15.37
N LYS A 122 25.44 8.84 16.21
CA LYS A 122 26.56 7.96 15.84
C LYS A 122 26.24 6.46 15.98
N CYS A 123 25.24 6.05 16.77
CA CYS A 123 24.97 4.65 17.06
C CYS A 123 23.70 4.08 16.39
N LEU A 124 22.65 4.88 16.16
CA LEU A 124 21.43 4.43 15.48
C LEU A 124 21.07 5.38 14.34
N GLN A 125 21.56 5.08 13.14
CA GLN A 125 21.20 5.83 11.92
C GLN A 125 19.79 5.53 11.42
N TYR A 126 19.08 4.56 12.02
CA TYR A 126 17.83 3.99 11.51
C TYR A 126 16.78 3.87 12.62
N SER A 127 15.52 4.00 12.22
CA SER A 127 14.38 3.59 13.02
C SER A 127 13.87 2.24 12.52
N TYR A 128 13.19 1.47 13.39
CA TYR A 128 12.67 0.15 13.08
C TYR A 128 11.20 0.04 13.46
N ILE A 129 10.40 -0.58 12.60
CA ILE A 129 9.01 -0.93 12.86
C ILE A 129 8.87 -2.45 12.74
N PHE A 130 8.35 -3.09 13.80
CA PHE A 130 8.07 -4.52 13.82
C PHE A 130 6.57 -4.73 13.61
N MET A 131 6.21 -5.56 12.64
CA MET A 131 4.84 -5.79 12.23
C MET A 131 4.63 -7.24 11.79
N GLU A 132 3.39 -7.62 11.58
CA GLU A 132 3.04 -8.94 11.05
C GLU A 132 3.79 -9.24 9.77
N TYR A 133 4.44 -10.42 9.71
CA TYR A 133 4.98 -10.95 8.47
C TYR A 133 3.84 -11.47 7.61
N CYS A 134 3.53 -10.76 6.54
CA CYS A 134 2.48 -11.12 5.59
C CYS A 134 3.03 -12.20 4.64
N GLN A 135 2.58 -13.44 4.82
CA GLN A 135 2.97 -14.55 3.93
C GLN A 135 2.33 -14.37 2.56
N GLY A 136 3.10 -14.61 1.50
CA GLY A 136 2.62 -14.52 0.13
C GLY A 136 3.62 -13.83 -0.78
N VAL A 137 3.11 -13.33 -1.90
CA VAL A 137 3.88 -12.57 -2.89
C VAL A 137 3.18 -11.25 -3.18
N GLU A 138 3.92 -10.26 -3.66
CA GLU A 138 3.33 -9.01 -4.15
C GLU A 138 2.37 -9.30 -5.31
N LEU A 139 1.19 -8.69 -5.29
CA LEU A 139 0.19 -8.86 -6.34
C LEU A 139 0.74 -8.46 -7.72
N PHE A 140 1.67 -7.52 -7.75
CA PHE A 140 2.40 -7.12 -8.97
C PHE A 140 3.06 -8.31 -9.67
N THR A 141 3.67 -9.25 -8.93
CA THR A 141 4.39 -10.40 -9.50
C THR A 141 3.46 -11.43 -10.15
N LEU A 142 2.18 -11.41 -9.78
CA LEU A 142 1.17 -12.32 -10.33
C LEU A 142 0.43 -11.76 -11.54
N LEU A 143 0.70 -10.52 -11.91
CA LEU A 143 0.01 -9.88 -13.03
C LEU A 143 0.35 -10.58 -14.33
N LYS A 144 -0.68 -11.20 -14.95
CA LYS A 144 -0.59 -11.93 -16.22
C LYS A 144 -1.60 -11.37 -17.22
N PRO A 145 -1.39 -11.58 -18.54
CA PRO A 145 -2.29 -11.08 -19.57
C PRO A 145 -3.77 -11.45 -19.41
N HIS A 146 -4.06 -12.49 -18.64
CA HIS A 146 -5.43 -12.99 -18.40
C HIS A 146 -5.64 -13.25 -16.91
N PHE A 147 -5.72 -12.18 -16.12
CA PHE A 147 -6.05 -12.31 -14.71
C PHE A 147 -7.52 -12.72 -14.55
N CYS A 148 -7.79 -13.70 -13.71
CA CYS A 148 -9.14 -14.23 -13.55
C CYS A 148 -10.10 -13.18 -12.97
N TYR A 149 -11.23 -12.90 -13.63
CA TYR A 149 -12.24 -11.95 -13.15
C TYR A 149 -12.67 -12.20 -11.71
N LYS A 150 -12.97 -13.47 -11.36
CA LYS A 150 -13.41 -13.82 -9.99
C LYS A 150 -12.34 -13.45 -8.96
N LEU A 151 -11.08 -13.75 -9.26
CA LEU A 151 -9.98 -13.41 -8.37
C LEU A 151 -9.76 -11.89 -8.28
N ALA A 152 -9.80 -11.17 -9.42
CA ALA A 152 -9.74 -9.71 -9.43
C ALA A 152 -10.83 -9.10 -8.55
N THR A 153 -12.07 -9.56 -8.70
CA THR A 153 -13.23 -9.08 -7.95
C THR A 153 -13.09 -9.40 -6.45
N LYS A 154 -12.61 -10.62 -6.09
CA LYS A 154 -12.31 -10.98 -4.70
C LYS A 154 -11.28 -10.03 -4.07
N ILE A 155 -10.17 -9.78 -4.76
CA ILE A 155 -9.11 -8.88 -4.30
C ILE A 155 -9.66 -7.47 -4.04
N ILE A 156 -10.43 -6.92 -4.99
CA ILE A 156 -11.02 -5.59 -4.83
C ILE A 156 -12.00 -5.53 -3.66
N TYR A 157 -12.81 -6.57 -3.49
CA TYR A 157 -13.70 -6.65 -2.33
C TYR A 157 -12.94 -6.64 -1.00
N GLN A 158 -11.87 -7.42 -0.89
CA GLN A 158 -11.01 -7.46 0.30
C GLN A 158 -10.30 -6.12 0.54
N LEU A 159 -9.83 -5.43 -0.51
CA LEU A 159 -9.28 -4.08 -0.41
C LEU A 159 -10.31 -3.06 0.07
N LEU A 160 -11.54 -3.13 -0.44
CA LEU A 160 -12.62 -2.25 0.01
C LEU A 160 -12.96 -2.50 1.49
N THR A 161 -12.91 -3.74 1.97
CA THR A 161 -13.14 -4.04 3.41
C THR A 161 -12.00 -3.50 4.28
N ALA A 162 -10.73 -3.64 3.83
CA ALA A 162 -9.59 -3.03 4.51
C ALA A 162 -9.70 -1.51 4.56
N THR A 163 -10.04 -0.88 3.42
CA THR A 163 -10.22 0.58 3.32
C THR A 163 -11.39 1.05 4.19
N ALA A 164 -12.51 0.31 4.20
CA ALA A 164 -13.65 0.62 5.08
C ALA A 164 -13.27 0.56 6.57
N HIS A 165 -12.40 -0.38 6.93
CA HIS A 165 -11.87 -0.48 8.28
C HIS A 165 -10.99 0.72 8.65
N LEU A 166 -10.04 1.09 7.78
CA LEU A 166 -9.20 2.29 7.98
C LEU A 166 -10.03 3.58 8.10
N GLN A 167 -11.10 3.70 7.31
CA GLN A 167 -11.99 4.86 7.34
C GLN A 167 -12.76 5.03 8.65
N LYS A 168 -12.97 3.97 9.45
CA LYS A 168 -13.53 4.08 10.81
C LYS A 168 -12.62 4.91 11.73
N PHE A 169 -11.33 4.95 11.43
CA PHE A 169 -10.31 5.71 12.15
C PHE A 169 -9.89 6.97 11.39
N ASN A 170 -10.66 7.39 10.38
CA ASN A 170 -10.35 8.52 9.50
C ASN A 170 -9.00 8.43 8.79
N ILE A 171 -8.52 7.23 8.47
CA ILE A 171 -7.24 6.98 7.84
C ILE A 171 -7.42 6.83 6.33
N ILE A 172 -6.55 7.53 5.58
CA ILE A 172 -6.31 7.39 4.15
C ILE A 172 -4.99 6.65 3.99
N HIS A 173 -4.98 5.53 3.25
CA HIS A 173 -3.75 4.80 2.95
C HIS A 173 -2.81 5.61 2.05
N GLY A 174 -3.33 6.16 0.95
CA GLY A 174 -2.66 7.09 0.05
C GLY A 174 -1.70 6.48 -0.97
N ASP A 175 -1.35 5.19 -0.86
CA ASP A 175 -0.48 4.48 -1.83
C ASP A 175 -0.99 3.06 -2.14
N ILE A 176 -2.28 2.93 -2.41
CA ILE A 176 -2.86 1.65 -2.84
C ILE A 176 -2.42 1.37 -4.27
N LYS A 177 -1.62 0.30 -4.45
CA LYS A 177 -1.06 -0.16 -5.72
C LYS A 177 -0.72 -1.65 -5.63
N LEU A 178 -0.40 -2.27 -6.77
CA LEU A 178 -0.14 -3.71 -6.86
C LEU A 178 1.03 -4.17 -5.97
N GLU A 179 2.07 -3.35 -5.84
CA GLU A 179 3.27 -3.63 -5.06
C GLU A 179 3.02 -3.60 -3.55
N ASN A 180 2.01 -2.82 -3.11
CA ASN A 180 1.65 -2.69 -1.70
C ASN A 180 0.55 -3.69 -1.27
N ILE A 181 0.32 -4.73 -2.06
CA ILE A 181 -0.64 -5.80 -1.77
C ILE A 181 0.08 -7.14 -1.80
N ILE A 182 0.13 -7.80 -0.66
CA ILE A 182 0.58 -9.19 -0.56
C ILE A 182 -0.64 -10.10 -0.71
N ILE A 183 -0.53 -11.11 -1.53
CA ILE A 183 -1.56 -12.14 -1.71
C ILE A 183 -1.00 -13.51 -1.36
N ASP A 184 -1.73 -14.28 -0.55
CA ASP A 184 -1.35 -15.60 -0.12
C ASP A 184 -1.92 -16.71 -1.05
N TYR A 185 -1.57 -17.97 -0.77
CA TYR A 185 -2.02 -19.14 -1.53
C TYR A 185 -3.54 -19.40 -1.43
N LYS A 186 -4.23 -18.78 -0.46
CA LYS A 186 -5.71 -18.84 -0.32
C LYS A 186 -6.42 -17.72 -1.07
N ASN A 187 -5.64 -16.87 -1.76
CA ASN A 187 -6.12 -15.65 -2.39
C ASN A 187 -6.69 -14.65 -1.37
N ASP A 188 -6.14 -14.62 -0.15
CA ASP A 188 -6.40 -13.59 0.83
C ASP A 188 -5.30 -12.53 0.74
N ILE A 189 -5.68 -11.25 0.82
CA ILE A 189 -4.72 -10.15 0.67
C ILE A 189 -4.38 -9.50 2.01
N LYS A 190 -3.20 -8.84 2.02
CA LYS A 190 -2.79 -7.86 3.02
C LYS A 190 -2.37 -6.58 2.31
N LEU A 191 -2.98 -5.46 2.66
CA LEU A 191 -2.56 -4.14 2.21
C LEU A 191 -1.47 -3.63 3.16
N ILE A 192 -0.28 -3.42 2.63
CA ILE A 192 0.93 -3.06 3.38
C ILE A 192 1.41 -1.65 3.05
N ASP A 193 2.37 -1.15 3.85
CA ASP A 193 3.11 0.12 3.69
C ASP A 193 2.27 1.39 3.93
N PHE A 194 2.33 1.87 5.18
CA PHE A 194 1.66 3.09 5.65
C PHE A 194 2.57 4.33 5.64
N GLY A 195 3.70 4.30 4.94
CA GLY A 195 4.72 5.35 4.96
C GLY A 195 4.25 6.74 4.53
N ILE A 196 3.19 6.82 3.68
CA ILE A 196 2.59 8.09 3.27
C ILE A 196 1.14 8.28 3.71
N SER A 197 0.63 7.35 4.50
CA SER A 197 -0.76 7.39 5.00
C SER A 197 -1.03 8.65 5.81
N LYS A 198 -2.29 9.08 5.80
CA LYS A 198 -2.74 10.29 6.48
C LYS A 198 -3.97 10.00 7.32
N GLN A 199 -4.06 10.67 8.47
CA GLN A 199 -5.26 10.66 9.28
C GLN A 199 -5.93 12.03 9.22
N ILE A 200 -7.23 12.06 8.93
CA ILE A 200 -8.04 13.28 9.00
C ILE A 200 -8.43 13.48 10.46
N ILE A 201 -7.94 14.57 11.06
CA ILE A 201 -8.23 14.91 12.47
C ILE A 201 -9.51 15.73 12.52
N ASP A 202 -9.63 16.74 11.66
CA ASP A 202 -10.74 17.67 11.62
C ASP A 202 -11.34 17.76 10.22
N GLY A 203 -12.68 17.77 10.14
CA GLY A 203 -13.40 17.94 8.88
C GLY A 203 -13.40 16.69 7.99
N ASN A 204 -13.62 16.91 6.68
CA ASN A 204 -13.79 15.84 5.69
C ASN A 204 -12.60 15.69 4.72
N ALA A 205 -11.58 16.54 4.85
CA ALA A 205 -10.40 16.56 3.98
C ALA A 205 -9.16 17.03 4.73
N ILE A 206 -8.00 16.62 4.22
CA ILE A 206 -6.70 17.09 4.70
C ILE A 206 -5.95 17.80 3.56
N SER A 207 -5.35 18.95 3.85
CA SER A 207 -4.47 19.67 2.91
C SER A 207 -3.10 18.98 2.82
N LEU A 208 -2.58 18.88 1.60
CA LEU A 208 -1.30 18.22 1.30
C LEU A 208 -0.22 19.26 1.02
N LYS A 209 0.85 19.23 1.78
CA LYS A 209 2.01 20.13 1.60
C LYS A 209 2.97 19.65 0.50
N LYS A 210 3.02 18.36 0.23
CA LYS A 210 3.89 17.73 -0.77
C LYS A 210 3.14 16.58 -1.45
N HIS A 211 3.36 16.44 -2.75
CA HIS A 211 2.91 15.25 -3.46
C HIS A 211 3.80 14.06 -3.08
N SER A 212 3.17 13.01 -2.60
CA SER A 212 3.76 11.70 -2.35
C SER A 212 2.86 10.64 -2.96
N GLY A 213 3.37 9.46 -3.22
CA GLY A 213 2.65 8.36 -3.81
C GLY A 213 3.08 8.07 -5.26
N THR A 214 2.45 7.08 -5.85
CA THR A 214 2.85 6.50 -7.14
C THR A 214 2.05 7.12 -8.27
N ILE A 215 2.74 7.76 -9.25
CA ILE A 215 2.11 8.29 -10.46
C ILE A 215 1.30 7.15 -11.12
N GLY A 216 0.13 7.50 -11.66
CA GLY A 216 -0.80 6.53 -12.23
C GLY A 216 -1.89 6.09 -11.25
N TYR A 217 -1.60 6.02 -9.95
CA TYR A 217 -2.57 5.71 -8.90
C TYR A 217 -3.08 6.94 -8.14
N LEU A 218 -2.42 8.10 -8.31
CA LEU A 218 -2.77 9.34 -7.62
C LEU A 218 -4.08 9.93 -8.17
N SER A 219 -4.99 10.28 -7.28
CA SER A 219 -6.27 10.89 -7.63
C SER A 219 -6.13 12.37 -8.05
N PRO A 220 -7.11 12.93 -8.80
CA PRO A 220 -7.10 14.34 -9.19
C PRO A 220 -6.98 15.29 -7.99
N GLU A 221 -7.74 15.05 -6.91
CA GLU A 221 -7.71 15.88 -5.72
C GLU A 221 -6.34 15.90 -5.04
N TRP A 222 -5.67 14.74 -5.01
CA TRP A 222 -4.31 14.63 -4.46
C TRP A 222 -3.29 15.38 -5.30
N LEU A 223 -3.35 15.21 -6.63
CA LEU A 223 -2.28 15.66 -7.52
C LEU A 223 -2.48 17.07 -8.09
N LEU A 224 -3.74 17.48 -8.34
CA LEU A 224 -4.06 18.77 -8.95
C LEU A 224 -4.48 19.83 -7.92
N PHE A 225 -5.14 19.40 -6.85
CA PHE A 225 -5.80 20.31 -5.91
C PHE A 225 -5.20 20.29 -4.50
N ASN A 226 -4.17 19.45 -4.26
CA ASN A 226 -3.42 19.39 -2.98
C ASN A 226 -4.30 19.09 -1.76
N TYR A 227 -5.31 18.26 -1.91
CA TYR A 227 -6.08 17.75 -0.77
C TYR A 227 -6.37 16.26 -0.92
N ALA A 228 -6.72 15.62 0.18
CA ALA A 228 -7.18 14.23 0.21
C ALA A 228 -8.42 14.09 1.08
N THR A 229 -9.28 13.15 0.73
CA THR A 229 -10.48 12.75 1.46
C THR A 229 -10.49 11.25 1.69
N LEU A 230 -11.43 10.74 2.48
CA LEU A 230 -11.62 9.29 2.61
C LEU A 230 -11.99 8.61 1.28
N LYS A 231 -12.41 9.34 0.25
CA LYS A 231 -12.67 8.77 -1.09
C LYS A 231 -11.42 8.69 -1.98
N THR A 232 -10.29 9.24 -1.54
CA THR A 232 -9.03 9.22 -2.29
C THR A 232 -8.56 7.79 -2.59
N ASP A 233 -8.59 6.89 -1.62
CA ASP A 233 -8.22 5.49 -1.82
C ASP A 233 -9.16 4.74 -2.78
N ILE A 234 -10.42 5.16 -2.89
CA ILE A 234 -11.40 4.57 -3.82
C ILE A 234 -11.01 4.78 -5.28
N TRP A 235 -10.38 5.92 -5.60
CA TRP A 235 -9.78 6.15 -6.91
C TRP A 235 -8.70 5.10 -7.22
N SER A 236 -7.73 4.93 -6.32
CA SER A 236 -6.63 3.98 -6.50
C SER A 236 -7.12 2.53 -6.63
N ILE A 237 -8.17 2.17 -5.87
CA ILE A 237 -8.85 0.87 -5.99
C ILE A 237 -9.51 0.72 -7.37
N GLY A 238 -10.15 1.76 -7.89
CA GLY A 238 -10.72 1.77 -9.25
C GLY A 238 -9.66 1.53 -10.31
N ILE A 239 -8.54 2.28 -10.24
CA ILE A 239 -7.38 2.10 -11.13
C ILE A 239 -6.86 0.66 -11.06
N LEU A 240 -6.68 0.13 -9.86
CA LEU A 240 -6.18 -1.22 -9.65
C LEU A 240 -7.13 -2.28 -10.23
N TYR A 241 -8.44 -2.12 -10.05
CA TYR A 241 -9.42 -3.05 -10.63
C TYR A 241 -9.37 -3.02 -12.16
N PHE A 242 -9.28 -1.83 -12.75
CA PHE A 242 -9.11 -1.70 -14.20
C PHE A 242 -7.85 -2.45 -14.68
N ILE A 243 -6.71 -2.29 -13.99
CA ILE A 243 -5.46 -2.97 -14.32
C ILE A 243 -5.63 -4.50 -14.24
N LEU A 244 -6.23 -5.02 -13.18
CA LEU A 244 -6.44 -6.46 -13.01
C LEU A 244 -7.32 -7.06 -14.10
N LEU A 245 -8.32 -6.30 -14.60
CA LEU A 245 -9.22 -6.76 -15.65
C LEU A 245 -8.64 -6.67 -17.06
N ASN A 246 -7.82 -5.63 -17.33
CA ASN A 246 -7.41 -5.30 -18.70
C ASN A 246 -5.91 -5.52 -18.95
N ASN A 247 -5.13 -5.79 -17.91
CA ASN A 247 -3.67 -5.87 -17.97
C ASN A 247 -3.01 -4.63 -18.62
N THR A 248 -3.65 -3.49 -18.51
CA THR A 248 -3.16 -2.18 -18.96
C THR A 248 -3.56 -1.10 -17.97
N HIS A 249 -2.89 0.04 -18.01
CA HIS A 249 -3.25 1.18 -17.18
C HIS A 249 -4.30 2.08 -17.86
N VAL A 250 -5.20 2.70 -17.07
CA VAL A 250 -6.20 3.67 -17.61
C VAL A 250 -5.50 4.84 -18.30
N PHE A 251 -4.44 5.33 -17.69
CA PHE A 251 -3.65 6.47 -18.11
C PHE A 251 -2.28 6.00 -18.59
N ASN A 252 -2.04 6.06 -19.88
CA ASN A 252 -0.79 5.57 -20.50
C ASN A 252 0.35 6.58 -20.36
N SER A 253 0.72 6.96 -19.14
CA SER A 253 1.85 7.86 -18.96
C SER A 253 2.55 7.70 -17.60
N VAL A 254 3.87 7.59 -17.69
CA VAL A 254 4.81 7.69 -16.58
C VAL A 254 5.27 9.15 -16.36
N ASN A 255 4.98 10.03 -17.33
CA ASN A 255 5.35 11.43 -17.24
C ASN A 255 4.30 12.22 -16.43
N LEU A 256 4.75 12.83 -15.35
CA LEU A 256 3.89 13.58 -14.44
C LEU A 256 3.07 14.70 -15.15
N ARG A 257 3.66 15.39 -16.14
CA ARG A 257 2.97 16.46 -16.89
C ARG A 257 1.84 15.88 -17.73
N VAL A 258 2.11 14.77 -18.42
CA VAL A 258 1.11 14.08 -19.25
C VAL A 258 0.00 13.52 -18.37
N TYR A 259 0.34 12.87 -17.24
CA TYR A 259 -0.64 12.36 -16.30
C TYR A 259 -1.53 13.48 -15.74
N LYS A 260 -0.97 14.61 -15.33
CA LYS A 260 -1.75 15.80 -14.92
C LYS A 260 -2.68 16.31 -16.02
N SER A 261 -2.23 16.32 -17.28
CA SER A 261 -3.04 16.72 -18.41
C SER A 261 -4.23 15.78 -18.62
N GLN A 262 -4.00 14.47 -18.52
CA GLN A 262 -5.05 13.44 -18.62
C GLN A 262 -6.07 13.55 -17.48
N LEU A 263 -5.63 13.81 -16.25
CA LEU A 263 -6.53 14.02 -15.12
C LEU A 263 -7.41 15.27 -15.26
N LYS A 264 -6.92 16.33 -15.91
CA LYS A 264 -7.71 17.55 -16.19
C LYS A 264 -8.81 17.31 -17.23
N LYS A 265 -8.67 16.27 -18.05
CA LYS A 265 -9.60 15.87 -19.10
C LYS A 265 -10.37 14.60 -18.75
N LEU A 266 -10.58 14.36 -17.46
CA LEU A 266 -11.19 13.14 -16.97
C LEU A 266 -12.63 12.98 -17.49
N ASP A 267 -13.36 14.07 -17.65
CA ASP A 267 -14.74 14.09 -18.18
C ASP A 267 -14.80 13.81 -19.70
N GLU A 268 -13.66 13.95 -20.41
CA GLU A 268 -13.53 13.65 -21.83
C GLU A 268 -13.16 12.17 -22.09
N LEU A 269 -12.97 11.34 -21.02
CA LEU A 269 -12.60 9.94 -21.18
C LEU A 269 -13.76 9.13 -21.79
N ASP A 270 -13.50 8.57 -22.97
CA ASP A 270 -14.41 7.58 -23.54
C ASP A 270 -14.21 6.22 -22.86
N TRP A 271 -15.07 5.95 -21.90
CA TRP A 271 -15.08 4.70 -21.16
C TRP A 271 -15.49 3.50 -22.00
N SER A 272 -16.24 3.70 -23.10
CA SER A 272 -16.65 2.59 -24.00
C SER A 272 -15.46 2.05 -24.77
N ASP A 273 -14.52 2.93 -25.15
CA ASP A 273 -13.26 2.53 -25.78
C ASP A 273 -12.25 1.92 -24.79
N LYS A 274 -12.17 2.51 -23.58
CA LYS A 274 -11.25 2.05 -22.53
C LYS A 274 -11.62 0.66 -21.98
N LEU A 275 -12.90 0.37 -21.84
CA LEU A 275 -13.42 -0.87 -21.26
C LEU A 275 -13.66 -1.96 -22.31
N ARG A 276 -12.85 -2.00 -23.36
CA ARG A 276 -12.79 -3.17 -24.25
C ARG A 276 -12.19 -4.35 -23.49
N PHE A 277 -12.98 -4.88 -22.53
CA PHE A 277 -12.60 -6.13 -21.89
C PHE A 277 -12.34 -7.16 -22.99
N SER A 278 -11.17 -7.78 -22.98
CA SER A 278 -11.00 -8.98 -23.80
C SER A 278 -12.15 -9.91 -23.40
N ASN A 279 -12.96 -10.35 -24.34
CA ASN A 279 -14.21 -11.12 -24.16
C ASN A 279 -14.09 -12.39 -23.29
N LYS A 280 -12.97 -12.62 -22.63
CA LYS A 280 -12.63 -13.81 -21.87
C LYS A 280 -12.57 -13.63 -20.36
N THR A 281 -12.62 -12.38 -19.84
CA THR A 281 -12.35 -12.16 -18.42
C THR A 281 -13.59 -11.97 -17.56
N ALA A 282 -14.66 -11.34 -18.04
CA ALA A 282 -15.86 -11.09 -17.26
C ALA A 282 -17.13 -11.68 -17.93
N PRO A 283 -18.09 -12.21 -17.15
CA PRO A 283 -19.39 -12.64 -17.67
C PRO A 283 -20.18 -11.44 -18.22
N LEU A 284 -20.87 -11.63 -19.37
CA LEU A 284 -21.65 -10.57 -20.04
C LEU A 284 -22.65 -9.86 -19.11
N ASN A 285 -23.32 -10.60 -18.24
CA ASN A 285 -24.28 -10.06 -17.28
C ASN A 285 -23.67 -9.21 -16.15
N LYS A 286 -22.35 -9.16 -16.02
CA LYS A 286 -21.64 -8.34 -15.04
C LYS A 286 -21.05 -7.05 -15.64
N TYR A 287 -21.03 -6.91 -16.98
CA TYR A 287 -20.38 -5.78 -17.66
C TYR A 287 -20.90 -4.42 -17.20
N GLU A 288 -22.21 -4.22 -17.19
CA GLU A 288 -22.81 -2.96 -16.78
C GLU A 288 -22.42 -2.59 -15.34
N SER A 289 -22.43 -3.57 -14.43
CA SER A 289 -22.07 -3.34 -13.03
C SER A 289 -20.59 -3.02 -12.86
N ILE A 290 -19.70 -3.65 -13.65
CA ILE A 290 -18.25 -3.35 -13.68
C ILE A 290 -18.02 -1.95 -14.25
N TYR A 291 -18.66 -1.64 -15.37
CA TYR A 291 -18.60 -0.32 -15.99
C TYR A 291 -18.99 0.77 -14.99
N MET A 292 -20.16 0.64 -14.37
CA MET A 292 -20.66 1.60 -13.38
C MET A 292 -19.74 1.70 -12.15
N PHE A 293 -19.15 0.59 -11.71
CA PHE A 293 -18.19 0.62 -10.63
C PHE A 293 -16.95 1.43 -11.01
N LEU A 294 -16.34 1.16 -12.15
CA LEU A 294 -15.15 1.86 -12.64
C LEU A 294 -15.44 3.34 -12.92
N TYR A 295 -16.54 3.64 -13.58
CA TYR A 295 -17.00 5.01 -13.84
C TYR A 295 -17.19 5.83 -12.56
N LYS A 296 -17.73 5.20 -11.49
CA LYS A 296 -18.01 5.87 -10.21
C LYS A 296 -16.85 5.78 -9.20
N THR A 297 -15.77 5.11 -9.54
CA THR A 297 -14.53 5.11 -8.74
C THR A 297 -13.45 5.98 -9.38
N ILE A 298 -13.34 5.98 -10.72
CA ILE A 298 -12.36 6.77 -11.48
C ILE A 298 -13.02 8.04 -12.03
N CYS A 299 -13.46 8.89 -11.13
CA CYS A 299 -14.08 10.20 -11.41
C CYS A 299 -13.64 11.21 -10.36
N TYR A 300 -14.01 12.49 -10.54
CA TYR A 300 -13.71 13.50 -9.53
C TYR A 300 -14.33 13.19 -8.18
N ASP A 301 -13.69 13.63 -7.10
CA ASP A 301 -14.04 13.29 -5.71
C ASP A 301 -15.52 13.52 -5.37
N LYS A 302 -16.12 14.61 -5.86
CA LYS A 302 -17.54 14.95 -5.62
C LYS A 302 -18.49 13.84 -6.07
N GLU A 303 -18.21 13.21 -7.21
CA GLU A 303 -19.05 12.20 -7.86
C GLU A 303 -18.68 10.78 -7.48
N ARG A 304 -17.48 10.60 -6.91
CA ARG A 304 -16.92 9.30 -6.56
C ARG A 304 -17.72 8.62 -5.46
N TYR A 305 -17.92 7.34 -5.62
CA TYR A 305 -18.56 6.51 -4.60
C TYR A 305 -17.78 6.54 -3.28
N THR A 306 -18.51 6.48 -2.17
CA THR A 306 -17.94 6.15 -0.86
C THR A 306 -17.65 4.65 -0.79
N VAL A 307 -16.77 4.24 0.13
CA VAL A 307 -16.47 2.81 0.35
C VAL A 307 -17.73 1.99 0.60
N LYS A 308 -18.69 2.54 1.36
CA LYS A 308 -19.99 1.90 1.66
C LYS A 308 -20.82 1.67 0.38
N LYS A 309 -20.81 2.64 -0.56
CA LYS A 309 -21.46 2.48 -1.85
C LYS A 309 -20.75 1.45 -2.73
N CYS A 310 -19.41 1.43 -2.71
CA CYS A 310 -18.62 0.43 -3.43
C CYS A 310 -18.95 -0.99 -2.96
N LEU A 311 -18.91 -1.26 -1.66
CA LEU A 311 -19.19 -2.57 -1.07
C LEU A 311 -20.59 -3.09 -1.37
N ARG A 312 -21.57 -2.21 -1.63
CA ARG A 312 -22.95 -2.56 -2.02
C ARG A 312 -23.15 -2.79 -3.51
N ASN A 313 -22.09 -2.67 -4.32
CA ASN A 313 -22.21 -2.89 -5.75
C ASN A 313 -22.50 -4.36 -6.06
N LYS A 314 -23.38 -4.62 -7.02
CA LYS A 314 -23.83 -5.97 -7.42
C LYS A 314 -22.68 -6.89 -7.88
N ILE A 315 -21.53 -6.33 -8.30
CA ILE A 315 -20.36 -7.16 -8.66
C ILE A 315 -19.83 -7.97 -7.48
N PHE A 316 -20.08 -7.53 -6.25
CA PHE A 316 -19.63 -8.17 -5.01
C PHE A 316 -20.70 -9.05 -4.33
N ALA A 317 -21.84 -9.30 -4.96
CA ALA A 317 -22.93 -10.09 -4.37
C ALA A 317 -22.48 -11.47 -3.86
N ASP A 318 -21.53 -12.08 -4.57
CA ASP A 318 -21.01 -13.42 -4.22
C ASP A 318 -20.11 -13.41 -2.96
N TYR A 319 -19.66 -12.22 -2.51
CA TYR A 319 -18.75 -12.04 -1.35
C TYR A 319 -19.43 -11.39 -0.15
N SER A 320 -20.63 -10.85 -0.30
CA SER A 320 -21.33 -10.08 0.75
C SER A 320 -21.72 -10.92 1.97
N ASN A 321 -21.76 -12.24 1.85
CA ASN A 321 -22.08 -13.18 2.94
C ASN A 321 -20.85 -13.61 3.76
N GLU A 322 -19.63 -13.17 3.40
CA GLU A 322 -18.40 -13.48 4.14
C GLU A 322 -18.12 -12.49 5.30
N ILE A 323 -19.01 -11.49 5.48
CA ILE A 323 -18.93 -10.50 6.57
C ILE A 323 -20.08 -10.77 7.56
N VAL A 324 -19.93 -11.78 8.38
CA VAL A 324 -20.66 -11.92 9.66
C VAL A 324 -19.64 -12.22 10.75
#